data_17e6170aeca03b80c9af8d69d1b2bea2
#
_entry.id   17e6170aeca03b80c9af8d69d1b2bea2
#
_cell.length_a   1.000
_cell.length_b   1.000
_cell.length_c   1.000
_cell.angle_alpha   90.00
_cell.angle_beta   90.00
_cell.angle_gamma   90.00
#
_symmetry.space_group_name_H-M   'P 1'
#
loop_
_entity.id
_entity.type
_entity.pdbx_description
1 polymer ?
#
loop_
_entity_poly.entity_id
_entity_poly.type
_entity_poly.pdbx_seq_one_letter_code
_entity_poly.pdbx_strand_id
1 'polypeptide(L)'
;MTTLEAIRIALQSLWANKLRSVLTLLGVVIGVAAVIAVVTFVNGINGYVSEKIFNLGADVFIVAKVTPVITNVDQYLEGLKRKDMTLEDYEAVRDGCIKCKYVGASAFNANGHVNYGEHTLTDTWVRGFTPSMLPILDTEIVLGRPLNETDMSTAAPVAIVGQDIVDNVLPTTDPIGKEIRLDGSVYTVIGVGKREGKTLGQSRDNYVIIPITEWQRQYGSRISIRIVGKAYGVDGLSDALDEARVIMRSRRHDPPGQPDSFAAETNESFLSLWSDLSSNFFIAMVAIASISLVVGGIVIMNIMLVSVTERTREIGIRKALGARRMDVLRQFLIESSTMALVGGLIGVLFGIAIAKTVTLFIGMPSVIKVWAVLAGLAVSASVGIFFGVYPARRAARLDPIAALRFEL
;
A
#
# COMPACT_ATOMS: atom_id res chain seq x y z
N MET A 1 -14.43 24.34 -41.15
CA MET A 1 -13.35 23.40 -40.72
C MET A 1 -13.95 22.26 -39.94
N THR A 2 -13.68 21.05 -40.36
CA THR A 2 -14.11 19.87 -39.60
C THR A 2 -13.21 19.69 -38.38
N THR A 3 -13.70 19.08 -37.31
CA THR A 3 -12.93 18.79 -36.11
C THR A 3 -11.68 17.93 -36.42
N LEU A 4 -11.77 17.06 -37.43
CA LEU A 4 -10.69 16.20 -37.88
C LEU A 4 -9.53 16.98 -38.52
N GLU A 5 -9.84 18.02 -39.29
CA GLU A 5 -8.83 18.94 -39.87
C GLU A 5 -8.11 19.73 -38.77
N ALA A 6 -8.83 20.19 -37.73
CA ALA A 6 -8.23 20.88 -36.59
C ALA A 6 -7.25 20.00 -35.82
N ILE A 7 -7.61 18.73 -35.58
CA ILE A 7 -6.70 17.72 -34.93
C ILE A 7 -5.45 17.47 -35.81
N ARG A 8 -5.63 17.33 -37.13
CA ARG A 8 -4.51 17.13 -38.06
C ARG A 8 -3.51 18.29 -38.03
N ILE A 9 -4.05 19.54 -38.04
CA ILE A 9 -3.23 20.74 -37.94
C ILE A 9 -2.50 20.82 -36.62
N ALA A 10 -3.16 20.46 -35.50
CA ALA A 10 -2.54 20.41 -34.18
C ALA A 10 -1.35 19.41 -34.13
N LEU A 11 -1.53 18.21 -34.69
CA LEU A 11 -0.47 17.22 -34.79
C LEU A 11 0.69 17.66 -35.69
N GLN A 12 0.41 18.30 -36.82
CA GLN A 12 1.45 18.87 -37.70
C GLN A 12 2.25 19.99 -37.02
N SER A 13 1.60 20.84 -36.22
CA SER A 13 2.23 21.93 -35.50
C SER A 13 3.20 21.39 -34.41
N LEU A 14 2.89 20.24 -33.77
CA LEU A 14 3.76 19.56 -32.84
C LEU A 14 5.07 19.07 -33.49
N TRP A 15 5.00 18.60 -34.75
CA TRP A 15 6.17 18.12 -35.50
C TRP A 15 7.04 19.25 -36.06
N ALA A 16 6.43 20.40 -36.39
CA ALA A 16 7.15 21.54 -36.96
C ALA A 16 8.14 22.20 -35.96
N ASN A 17 7.82 22.20 -34.65
CA ASN A 17 8.60 22.84 -33.61
C ASN A 17 8.91 21.87 -32.46
N LYS A 18 9.74 20.86 -32.71
CA LYS A 18 9.97 19.72 -31.81
C LYS A 18 10.40 20.12 -30.37
N LEU A 19 11.35 21.04 -30.23
CA LEU A 19 11.85 21.45 -28.91
C LEU A 19 10.77 22.13 -28.08
N ARG A 20 9.97 23.01 -28.71
CA ARG A 20 8.85 23.71 -28.08
C ARG A 20 7.76 22.73 -27.65
N SER A 21 7.44 21.78 -28.54
CA SER A 21 6.42 20.74 -28.28
C SER A 21 6.83 19.81 -27.13
N VAL A 22 8.09 19.37 -27.10
CA VAL A 22 8.59 18.53 -25.99
C VAL A 22 8.50 19.27 -24.67
N LEU A 23 8.95 20.52 -24.59
CA LEU A 23 8.88 21.33 -23.37
C LEU A 23 7.44 21.57 -22.92
N THR A 24 6.51 21.77 -23.87
CA THR A 24 5.08 21.95 -23.58
C THR A 24 4.44 20.71 -23.02
N LEU A 25 4.71 19.58 -23.67
CA LEU A 25 4.13 18.29 -23.28
C LEU A 25 4.70 17.80 -21.97
N LEU A 26 5.98 18.13 -21.66
CA LEU A 26 6.70 17.62 -20.51
C LEU A 26 5.96 17.90 -19.18
N GLY A 27 5.44 19.11 -19.00
CA GLY A 27 4.69 19.47 -17.79
C GLY A 27 3.40 18.66 -17.62
N VAL A 28 2.65 18.46 -18.71
CA VAL A 28 1.43 17.65 -18.71
C VAL A 28 1.77 16.17 -18.53
N VAL A 29 2.79 15.69 -19.24
CA VAL A 29 3.27 14.30 -19.15
C VAL A 29 3.67 13.96 -17.71
N ILE A 30 4.49 14.81 -17.08
CA ILE A 30 4.93 14.58 -15.68
C ILE A 30 3.71 14.61 -14.74
N GLY A 31 2.83 15.60 -14.89
CA GLY A 31 1.66 15.72 -14.02
C GLY A 31 0.73 14.50 -14.12
N VAL A 32 0.38 14.09 -15.34
CA VAL A 32 -0.48 12.90 -15.56
C VAL A 32 0.22 11.62 -15.16
N ALA A 33 1.52 11.45 -15.49
CA ALA A 33 2.29 10.28 -15.08
C ALA A 33 2.36 10.13 -13.56
N ALA A 34 2.57 11.23 -12.84
CA ALA A 34 2.58 11.23 -11.38
C ALA A 34 1.21 10.80 -10.80
N VAL A 35 0.10 11.36 -11.31
CA VAL A 35 -1.26 10.96 -10.88
C VAL A 35 -1.49 9.47 -11.12
N ILE A 36 -1.20 8.97 -12.32
CA ILE A 36 -1.42 7.56 -12.67
C ILE A 36 -0.54 6.64 -11.83
N ALA A 37 0.75 6.97 -11.65
CA ALA A 37 1.66 6.19 -10.83
C ALA A 37 1.18 6.11 -9.38
N VAL A 38 0.80 7.25 -8.78
CA VAL A 38 0.32 7.32 -7.40
C VAL A 38 -0.98 6.54 -7.21
N VAL A 39 -1.98 6.76 -8.09
CA VAL A 39 -3.26 6.04 -8.00
C VAL A 39 -3.06 4.54 -8.12
N THR A 40 -2.22 4.10 -9.07
CA THR A 40 -1.92 2.68 -9.28
C THR A 40 -1.21 2.07 -8.09
N PHE A 41 -0.25 2.79 -7.51
CA PHE A 41 0.52 2.37 -6.36
C PHE A 41 -0.34 2.30 -5.09
N VAL A 42 -1.11 3.36 -4.77
CA VAL A 42 -1.98 3.38 -3.59
C VAL A 42 -3.05 2.28 -3.65
N ASN A 43 -3.68 2.06 -4.81
CA ASN A 43 -4.63 0.97 -4.96
C ASN A 43 -3.97 -0.42 -4.84
N GLY A 44 -2.75 -0.58 -5.36
CA GLY A 44 -1.99 -1.81 -5.23
C GLY A 44 -1.64 -2.12 -3.77
N ILE A 45 -1.13 -1.14 -3.05
CA ILE A 45 -0.80 -1.28 -1.62
C ILE A 45 -2.05 -1.53 -0.78
N ASN A 46 -3.15 -0.80 -1.01
CA ASN A 46 -4.39 -1.00 -0.25
C ASN A 46 -4.90 -2.44 -0.37
N GLY A 47 -4.94 -2.99 -1.58
CA GLY A 47 -5.30 -4.40 -1.78
C GLY A 47 -4.31 -5.36 -1.09
N TYR A 48 -3.04 -5.06 -1.19
CA TYR A 48 -1.99 -5.88 -0.61
C TYR A 48 -1.98 -5.87 0.93
N VAL A 49 -2.18 -4.70 1.54
CA VAL A 49 -2.29 -4.56 2.99
C VAL A 49 -3.50 -5.34 3.50
N SER A 50 -4.64 -5.21 2.81
CA SER A 50 -5.87 -5.93 3.17
C SER A 50 -5.72 -7.46 3.05
N GLU A 51 -5.04 -7.96 2.01
CA GLU A 51 -4.97 -9.40 1.73
C GLU A 51 -3.76 -10.10 2.37
N LYS A 52 -2.64 -9.40 2.54
CA LYS A 52 -1.36 -10.04 2.84
C LYS A 52 -0.71 -9.59 4.14
N ILE A 53 -0.82 -8.32 4.53
CA ILE A 53 -0.14 -7.82 5.75
C ILE A 53 -0.98 -8.13 6.98
N PHE A 54 -2.28 -7.91 6.90
CA PHE A 54 -3.22 -8.21 7.98
C PHE A 54 -3.95 -9.54 7.69
N ASN A 55 -3.17 -10.60 7.49
CA ASN A 55 -3.69 -11.97 7.33
C ASN A 55 -4.24 -12.56 8.65
N LEU A 56 -4.55 -11.69 9.59
CA LEU A 56 -5.46 -11.97 10.70
C LEU A 56 -6.85 -12.02 10.07
N GLY A 57 -7.56 -13.12 10.21
CA GLY A 57 -8.95 -13.23 9.73
C GLY A 57 -9.79 -12.02 10.16
N ALA A 58 -10.82 -11.68 9.40
CA ALA A 58 -11.72 -10.57 9.75
C ALA A 58 -12.45 -10.79 11.09
N ASP A 59 -12.38 -12.01 11.62
CA ASP A 59 -12.97 -12.49 12.87
C ASP A 59 -11.95 -12.58 14.03
N VAL A 60 -10.76 -11.96 13.90
CA VAL A 60 -9.66 -12.04 14.87
C VAL A 60 -9.44 -10.69 15.54
N PHE A 61 -9.17 -10.73 16.86
CA PHE A 61 -8.75 -9.58 17.66
C PHE A 61 -7.45 -9.88 18.42
N ILE A 62 -6.74 -8.82 18.81
CA ILE A 62 -5.49 -8.90 19.56
C ILE A 62 -5.63 -8.11 20.85
N VAL A 63 -5.20 -8.70 21.97
CA VAL A 63 -5.00 -8.02 23.25
C VAL A 63 -3.51 -8.02 23.55
N ALA A 64 -2.93 -6.83 23.75
CA ALA A 64 -1.49 -6.67 23.92
C ALA A 64 -1.16 -5.53 24.89
N LYS A 65 0.08 -5.47 25.38
CA LYS A 65 0.57 -4.37 26.20
C LYS A 65 0.50 -3.03 25.46
N VAL A 66 0.95 -3.05 24.20
CA VAL A 66 1.04 -1.88 23.34
C VAL A 66 0.29 -2.20 22.04
N THR A 67 -0.40 -1.20 21.50
CA THR A 67 -1.03 -1.35 20.19
C THR A 67 0.04 -1.70 19.13
N PRO A 68 -0.20 -2.71 18.29
CA PRO A 68 0.72 -3.05 17.21
C PRO A 68 0.91 -1.93 16.18
N VAL A 69 -0.04 -0.99 16.09
CA VAL A 69 0.04 0.17 15.19
C VAL A 69 0.27 1.45 16.01
N ILE A 70 1.42 2.05 15.79
CA ILE A 70 1.81 3.29 16.46
C ILE A 70 1.31 4.47 15.62
N THR A 71 0.22 5.08 16.06
CA THR A 71 -0.34 6.28 15.42
C THR A 71 0.08 7.57 16.13
N ASN A 72 0.38 7.45 17.43
CA ASN A 72 0.79 8.56 18.27
C ASN A 72 1.94 8.11 19.17
N VAL A 73 3.03 8.86 19.17
CA VAL A 73 4.22 8.57 19.98
C VAL A 73 3.89 8.60 21.48
N ASP A 74 3.03 9.50 21.92
CA ASP A 74 2.65 9.60 23.33
C ASP A 74 1.87 8.35 23.79
N GLN A 75 0.92 7.87 22.99
CA GLN A 75 0.19 6.63 23.28
C GLN A 75 1.11 5.41 23.31
N TYR A 76 2.11 5.38 22.44
CA TYR A 76 3.12 4.32 22.44
C TYR A 76 3.94 4.35 23.74
N LEU A 77 4.43 5.54 24.14
CA LEU A 77 5.21 5.71 25.36
C LEU A 77 4.39 5.39 26.62
N GLU A 78 3.12 5.74 26.65
CA GLU A 78 2.19 5.33 27.72
C GLU A 78 1.98 3.80 27.71
N GLY A 79 1.81 3.21 26.52
CA GLY A 79 1.70 1.77 26.37
C GLY A 79 2.90 1.01 26.93
N LEU A 80 4.12 1.52 26.72
CA LEU A 80 5.34 0.93 27.28
C LEU A 80 5.37 0.87 28.82
N LYS A 81 4.68 1.78 29.49
CA LYS A 81 4.59 1.80 30.96
C LYS A 81 3.57 0.79 31.52
N ARG A 82 2.68 0.24 30.68
CA ARG A 82 1.69 -0.75 31.10
C ARG A 82 2.38 -2.02 31.57
N LYS A 83 1.67 -2.81 32.40
CA LYS A 83 2.15 -4.14 32.83
C LYS A 83 2.24 -5.08 31.64
N ASP A 84 3.25 -5.93 31.65
CA ASP A 84 3.40 -6.97 30.64
C ASP A 84 2.21 -7.93 30.64
N MET A 85 1.90 -8.48 29.47
CA MET A 85 0.93 -9.55 29.29
C MET A 85 1.59 -10.87 29.63
N THR A 86 0.94 -11.69 30.47
CA THR A 86 1.47 -12.96 30.94
C THR A 86 0.70 -14.16 30.40
N LEU A 87 1.27 -15.38 30.51
CA LEU A 87 0.55 -16.61 30.16
C LEU A 87 -0.71 -16.81 31.04
N GLU A 88 -0.66 -16.37 32.28
CA GLU A 88 -1.83 -16.41 33.15
C GLU A 88 -2.97 -15.47 32.66
N ASP A 89 -2.64 -14.32 32.04
CA ASP A 89 -3.64 -13.46 31.39
C ASP A 89 -4.28 -14.17 30.19
N TYR A 90 -3.46 -14.88 29.41
CA TYR A 90 -3.94 -15.74 28.31
C TYR A 90 -4.89 -16.84 28.83
N GLU A 91 -4.48 -17.57 29.87
CA GLU A 91 -5.31 -18.64 30.46
C GLU A 91 -6.65 -18.12 30.94
N ALA A 92 -6.67 -16.96 31.60
CA ALA A 92 -7.92 -16.33 32.05
C ALA A 92 -8.86 -15.99 30.89
N VAL A 93 -8.33 -15.47 29.77
CA VAL A 93 -9.14 -15.18 28.58
C VAL A 93 -9.59 -16.47 27.88
N ARG A 94 -8.68 -17.48 27.77
CA ARG A 94 -9.01 -18.77 27.17
C ARG A 94 -10.15 -19.47 27.91
N ASP A 95 -10.09 -19.48 29.23
CA ASP A 95 -11.05 -20.22 30.05
C ASP A 95 -12.35 -19.43 30.29
N GLY A 96 -12.28 -18.10 30.20
CA GLY A 96 -13.43 -17.24 30.47
C GLY A 96 -14.22 -16.76 29.23
N CYS A 97 -13.59 -16.69 28.04
CA CYS A 97 -14.24 -16.18 26.83
C CYS A 97 -15.10 -17.22 26.13
N ILE A 98 -16.39 -17.20 26.36
CA ILE A 98 -17.36 -18.15 25.76
C ILE A 98 -17.63 -17.80 24.29
N LYS A 99 -17.59 -16.51 23.93
CA LYS A 99 -17.82 -16.01 22.56
C LYS A 99 -16.61 -16.18 21.65
N CYS A 100 -15.44 -16.58 22.20
CA CYS A 100 -14.23 -16.87 21.45
C CYS A 100 -14.26 -18.33 20.98
N LYS A 101 -14.11 -18.54 19.66
CA LYS A 101 -13.94 -19.89 19.08
C LYS A 101 -12.58 -20.48 19.44
N TYR A 102 -11.53 -19.64 19.37
CA TYR A 102 -10.17 -19.95 19.76
C TYR A 102 -9.56 -18.77 20.48
N VAL A 103 -8.75 -19.05 21.48
CA VAL A 103 -7.85 -18.06 22.12
C VAL A 103 -6.46 -18.64 22.09
N GLY A 104 -5.50 -17.86 21.65
CA GLY A 104 -4.09 -18.23 21.55
C GLY A 104 -3.20 -17.14 22.12
N ALA A 105 -1.96 -17.49 22.41
CA ALA A 105 -0.92 -16.54 22.79
C ALA A 105 0.28 -16.65 21.87
N SER A 106 0.91 -15.50 21.62
CA SER A 106 2.09 -15.41 20.76
C SER A 106 3.16 -14.49 21.35
N ALA A 107 4.42 -14.86 21.11
CA ALA A 107 5.60 -14.05 21.38
C ALA A 107 6.53 -14.09 20.16
N PHE A 108 7.37 -13.06 19.97
CA PHE A 108 8.18 -12.91 18.76
C PHE A 108 9.59 -12.44 19.09
N ASN A 109 10.56 -13.00 18.36
CA ASN A 109 11.93 -12.50 18.24
C ASN A 109 12.31 -12.50 16.76
N ALA A 110 12.78 -11.38 16.23
CA ALA A 110 13.05 -11.20 14.80
C ALA A 110 14.49 -11.54 14.38
N ASN A 111 15.40 -11.79 15.34
CA ASN A 111 16.83 -11.94 15.08
C ASN A 111 17.35 -13.34 15.44
N GLY A 112 16.59 -14.39 15.15
CA GLY A 112 16.99 -15.76 15.42
C GLY A 112 18.05 -16.26 14.43
N HIS A 113 18.92 -17.14 14.90
CA HIS A 113 19.96 -17.81 14.12
C HIS A 113 19.69 -19.31 14.10
N VAL A 114 19.47 -19.87 12.92
CA VAL A 114 19.21 -21.32 12.75
C VAL A 114 20.40 -21.98 12.08
N ASN A 115 20.91 -23.07 12.68
CA ASN A 115 22.06 -23.79 12.15
C ASN A 115 21.76 -25.32 12.08
N TYR A 116 22.28 -25.96 11.02
CA TYR A 116 22.35 -27.39 10.88
C TYR A 116 23.63 -27.77 10.11
N GLY A 117 24.58 -28.42 10.78
CA GLY A 117 25.90 -28.67 10.23
C GLY A 117 26.62 -27.34 9.86
N GLU A 118 26.98 -27.20 8.60
CA GLU A 118 27.63 -25.99 8.07
C GLU A 118 26.64 -24.93 7.54
N HIS A 119 25.35 -25.27 7.44
CA HIS A 119 24.33 -24.37 6.94
C HIS A 119 23.78 -23.49 8.05
N THR A 120 23.75 -22.19 7.80
CA THR A 120 23.26 -21.17 8.74
C THR A 120 22.30 -20.23 8.04
N LEU A 121 21.19 -19.89 8.70
CA LEU A 121 20.28 -18.85 8.30
C LEU A 121 20.10 -17.85 9.45
N THR A 122 20.24 -16.57 9.15
CA THR A 122 20.11 -15.46 10.09
C THR A 122 18.80 -14.71 9.88
N ASP A 123 18.49 -13.76 10.77
CA ASP A 123 17.29 -12.92 10.70
C ASP A 123 15.99 -13.74 10.63
N THR A 124 16.01 -14.91 11.30
CA THR A 124 14.85 -15.80 11.36
C THR A 124 13.86 -15.33 12.40
N TRP A 125 12.58 -15.28 12.02
CA TRP A 125 11.49 -14.97 12.94
C TRP A 125 11.22 -16.15 13.88
N VAL A 126 11.58 -16.03 15.14
CA VAL A 126 11.28 -17.02 16.16
C VAL A 126 9.95 -16.67 16.81
N ARG A 127 8.98 -17.55 16.63
CA ARG A 127 7.60 -17.38 17.10
C ARG A 127 7.32 -18.37 18.22
N GLY A 128 7.03 -17.86 19.43
CA GLY A 128 6.51 -18.67 20.54
C GLY A 128 4.99 -18.73 20.44
N PHE A 129 4.42 -19.89 20.15
CA PHE A 129 2.98 -20.06 19.94
C PHE A 129 2.35 -21.04 20.91
N THR A 130 1.12 -20.77 21.32
CA THR A 130 0.24 -21.82 21.83
C THR A 130 -0.33 -22.65 20.67
N PRO A 131 -0.77 -23.89 20.90
CA PRO A 131 -1.33 -24.75 19.83
C PRO A 131 -2.49 -24.11 19.07
N SER A 132 -3.34 -23.34 19.76
CA SER A 132 -4.48 -22.63 19.19
C SER A 132 -4.11 -21.49 18.23
N MET A 133 -2.85 -21.03 18.21
CA MET A 133 -2.42 -20.01 17.27
C MET A 133 -2.44 -20.48 15.80
N LEU A 134 -2.16 -21.76 15.55
CA LEU A 134 -2.17 -22.30 14.18
C LEU A 134 -3.53 -22.21 13.51
N PRO A 135 -4.64 -22.67 14.13
CA PRO A 135 -6.00 -22.50 13.56
C PRO A 135 -6.50 -21.04 13.60
N ILE A 136 -5.98 -20.17 14.48
CA ILE A 136 -6.32 -18.76 14.47
C ILE A 136 -5.76 -18.08 13.21
N LEU A 137 -4.49 -18.39 12.87
CA LEU A 137 -3.77 -17.80 11.74
C LEU A 137 -3.97 -18.59 10.43
N ASP A 138 -4.82 -19.63 10.43
CA ASP A 138 -5.02 -20.55 9.32
C ASP A 138 -3.70 -21.09 8.73
N THR A 139 -2.72 -21.34 9.63
CA THR A 139 -1.39 -21.83 9.24
C THR A 139 -1.47 -23.31 8.90
N GLU A 140 -1.27 -23.64 7.62
CA GLU A 140 -1.30 -25.01 7.12
C GLU A 140 0.08 -25.68 7.29
N ILE A 141 0.09 -26.88 7.90
CA ILE A 141 1.28 -27.73 8.04
C ILE A 141 1.28 -28.76 6.91
N VAL A 142 2.26 -28.68 6.02
CA VAL A 142 2.34 -29.56 4.83
C VAL A 142 3.06 -30.87 5.09
N LEU A 143 3.97 -30.90 6.08
CA LEU A 143 4.71 -32.09 6.50
C LEU A 143 4.73 -32.18 8.02
N GLY A 144 4.63 -33.37 8.57
CA GLY A 144 4.70 -33.60 10.02
C GLY A 144 3.42 -33.29 10.76
N ARG A 145 3.51 -32.74 11.96
CA ARG A 145 2.37 -32.45 12.84
C ARG A 145 2.42 -31.02 13.42
N PRO A 146 1.25 -30.44 13.79
CA PRO A 146 1.19 -29.21 14.54
C PRO A 146 1.68 -29.37 15.99
N LEU A 147 1.87 -28.22 16.69
CA LEU A 147 2.04 -28.18 18.13
C LEU A 147 0.80 -28.71 18.85
N ASN A 148 0.99 -29.37 19.96
CA ASN A 148 -0.07 -29.85 20.83
C ASN A 148 0.08 -29.35 22.28
N GLU A 149 -0.91 -29.60 23.13
CA GLU A 149 -0.91 -29.16 24.53
C GLU A 149 0.18 -29.82 25.35
N THR A 150 0.61 -31.05 25.00
CA THR A 150 1.71 -31.74 25.66
C THR A 150 3.04 -31.03 25.38
N ASP A 151 3.28 -30.63 24.11
CA ASP A 151 4.47 -29.86 23.74
C ASP A 151 4.57 -28.56 24.54
N MET A 152 3.42 -27.88 24.73
CA MET A 152 3.34 -26.64 25.51
C MET A 152 3.57 -26.89 27.01
N SER A 153 2.87 -27.87 27.62
CA SER A 153 2.93 -28.10 29.06
C SER A 153 4.29 -28.59 29.52
N THR A 154 4.99 -29.37 28.69
CA THR A 154 6.34 -29.88 28.97
C THR A 154 7.47 -28.93 28.56
N ALA A 155 7.13 -27.80 27.94
CA ALA A 155 8.09 -26.92 27.26
C ALA A 155 9.05 -27.74 26.38
N ALA A 156 8.45 -28.58 25.50
CA ALA A 156 9.21 -29.51 24.67
C ALA A 156 10.11 -28.76 23.67
N PRO A 157 11.37 -29.16 23.48
CA PRO A 157 12.27 -28.53 22.52
C PRO A 157 11.95 -28.99 21.08
N VAL A 158 10.76 -28.67 20.61
CA VAL A 158 10.27 -29.02 19.27
C VAL A 158 10.01 -27.74 18.45
N ALA A 159 10.14 -27.84 17.12
CA ALA A 159 10.00 -26.73 16.23
C ALA A 159 9.19 -27.07 14.98
N ILE A 160 8.36 -26.12 14.54
CA ILE A 160 7.79 -26.10 13.20
C ILE A 160 8.59 -25.05 12.42
N VAL A 161 9.03 -25.38 11.21
CA VAL A 161 9.89 -24.53 10.40
C VAL A 161 9.19 -24.07 9.13
N GLY A 162 9.50 -22.85 8.70
CA GLY A 162 9.09 -22.35 7.39
C GLY A 162 9.95 -22.90 6.25
N GLN A 163 9.50 -22.73 5.01
CA GLN A 163 10.14 -23.30 3.83
C GLN A 163 11.56 -22.78 3.59
N ASP A 164 11.87 -21.55 3.96
CA ASP A 164 13.24 -21.01 3.80
C ASP A 164 14.26 -21.77 4.68
N ILE A 165 13.83 -22.25 5.85
CA ILE A 165 14.67 -23.09 6.70
C ILE A 165 14.95 -24.43 6.01
N VAL A 166 13.91 -25.03 5.40
CA VAL A 166 14.08 -26.30 4.66
C VAL A 166 15.01 -26.09 3.47
N ASP A 167 14.79 -25.05 2.67
CA ASP A 167 15.55 -24.82 1.45
C ASP A 167 17.03 -24.45 1.70
N ASN A 168 17.32 -23.68 2.77
CA ASN A 168 18.66 -23.13 3.01
C ASN A 168 19.45 -23.87 4.09
N VAL A 169 18.76 -24.47 5.08
CA VAL A 169 19.40 -25.11 6.22
C VAL A 169 19.36 -26.64 6.12
N LEU A 170 18.32 -27.21 5.49
CA LEU A 170 18.11 -28.65 5.34
C LEU A 170 17.93 -29.10 3.87
N PRO A 171 18.71 -28.59 2.89
CA PRO A 171 18.38 -28.68 1.46
C PRO A 171 18.32 -30.10 0.87
N THR A 172 18.97 -31.07 1.50
CA THR A 172 19.08 -32.45 0.98
C THR A 172 18.52 -33.52 1.92
N THR A 173 17.83 -33.10 2.99
CA THR A 173 17.45 -34.00 4.08
C THR A 173 15.95 -33.86 4.36
N ASP A 174 15.27 -35.00 4.63
CA ASP A 174 13.90 -34.91 5.17
C ASP A 174 13.95 -34.12 6.51
N PRO A 175 13.24 -32.98 6.59
CA PRO A 175 13.30 -32.10 7.74
C PRO A 175 12.71 -32.70 9.00
N ILE A 176 11.74 -33.64 8.89
CA ILE A 176 11.04 -34.19 10.07
C ILE A 176 11.96 -35.07 10.91
N GLY A 177 11.95 -34.82 12.22
CA GLY A 177 12.79 -35.53 13.20
C GLY A 177 14.27 -35.10 13.23
N LYS A 178 14.66 -34.11 12.41
CA LYS A 178 16.01 -33.55 12.47
C LYS A 178 16.16 -32.55 13.60
N GLU A 179 17.35 -32.51 14.17
CA GLU A 179 17.72 -31.57 15.21
C GLU A 179 18.40 -30.35 14.61
N ILE A 180 17.73 -29.22 14.68
CA ILE A 180 18.29 -27.92 14.32
C ILE A 180 18.74 -27.16 15.56
N ARG A 181 19.72 -26.29 15.43
CA ARG A 181 20.16 -25.43 16.52
C ARG A 181 19.65 -24.02 16.30
N LEU A 182 18.78 -23.55 17.20
CA LEU A 182 18.20 -22.22 17.22
C LEU A 182 18.79 -21.42 18.38
N ASP A 183 19.53 -20.35 18.10
CA ASP A 183 20.19 -19.50 19.10
C ASP A 183 20.96 -20.27 20.16
N GLY A 184 21.63 -21.35 19.76
CA GLY A 184 22.42 -22.20 20.61
C GLY A 184 21.68 -23.40 21.24
N SER A 185 20.35 -23.40 21.29
CA SER A 185 19.51 -24.49 21.79
C SER A 185 19.12 -25.47 20.69
N VAL A 186 19.01 -26.76 21.02
CA VAL A 186 18.66 -27.82 20.06
C VAL A 186 17.15 -28.05 20.04
N TYR A 187 16.57 -28.10 18.85
CA TYR A 187 15.14 -28.34 18.61
C TYR A 187 14.95 -29.46 17.60
N THR A 188 14.01 -30.35 17.87
CA THR A 188 13.60 -31.36 16.92
C THR A 188 12.51 -30.80 16.00
N VAL A 189 12.70 -30.84 14.68
CA VAL A 189 11.71 -30.42 13.69
C VAL A 189 10.56 -31.42 13.66
N ILE A 190 9.34 -30.96 13.99
CA ILE A 190 8.13 -31.80 14.03
C ILE A 190 7.16 -31.48 12.91
N GLY A 191 7.31 -30.32 12.26
CA GLY A 191 6.42 -29.92 11.18
C GLY A 191 7.05 -28.87 10.26
N VAL A 192 6.52 -28.77 9.04
CA VAL A 192 6.90 -27.78 8.04
C VAL A 192 5.66 -27.03 7.60
N GLY A 193 5.72 -25.71 7.65
CA GLY A 193 4.63 -24.84 7.20
C GLY A 193 4.55 -24.74 5.69
N LYS A 194 3.36 -24.46 5.18
CA LYS A 194 3.11 -24.19 3.75
C LYS A 194 3.87 -22.95 3.31
N ARG A 195 4.39 -22.97 2.07
CA ARG A 195 5.08 -21.83 1.48
C ARG A 195 4.11 -20.66 1.26
N GLU A 196 4.41 -19.52 1.87
CA GLU A 196 3.66 -18.26 1.71
C GLU A 196 4.32 -17.31 0.69
N GLY A 197 5.62 -17.49 0.43
CA GLY A 197 6.41 -16.69 -0.50
C GLY A 197 6.93 -15.39 0.09
N LYS A 198 7.11 -14.36 -0.76
CA LYS A 198 7.68 -13.07 -0.35
C LYS A 198 6.61 -11.99 -0.25
N THR A 199 6.76 -11.13 0.76
CA THR A 199 5.91 -9.96 1.00
C THR A 199 6.79 -8.73 1.09
N LEU A 200 6.60 -7.73 0.21
CA LEU A 200 7.43 -6.51 0.14
C LEU A 200 8.95 -6.82 0.03
N GLY A 201 9.30 -7.86 -0.72
CA GLY A 201 10.68 -8.29 -0.88
C GLY A 201 11.25 -9.12 0.27
N GLN A 202 10.56 -9.19 1.42
CA GLN A 202 10.94 -10.04 2.55
C GLN A 202 10.25 -11.39 2.48
N SER A 203 10.98 -12.47 2.82
CA SER A 203 10.39 -13.79 2.87
C SER A 203 9.47 -13.94 4.09
N ARG A 204 8.29 -14.51 3.87
CA ARG A 204 7.38 -14.93 4.94
C ARG A 204 7.66 -16.35 5.44
N ASP A 205 8.52 -17.05 4.73
CA ASP A 205 8.87 -18.46 4.97
C ASP A 205 10.12 -18.62 5.86
N ASN A 206 10.78 -17.49 6.25
CA ASN A 206 11.92 -17.50 7.17
C ASN A 206 11.44 -17.39 8.62
N TYR A 207 10.90 -18.48 9.16
CA TYR A 207 10.44 -18.53 10.55
C TYR A 207 10.65 -19.91 11.19
N VAL A 208 10.71 -19.90 12.52
CA VAL A 208 10.64 -21.07 13.39
C VAL A 208 9.56 -20.84 14.44
N ILE A 209 8.63 -21.78 14.60
CA ILE A 209 7.59 -21.77 15.64
C ILE A 209 7.96 -22.81 16.69
N ILE A 210 8.05 -22.38 17.93
CA ILE A 210 8.29 -23.24 19.10
C ILE A 210 7.16 -23.06 20.12
N PRO A 211 6.94 -23.99 21.07
CA PRO A 211 5.99 -23.80 22.15
C PRO A 211 6.26 -22.50 22.91
N ILE A 212 5.23 -21.73 23.26
CA ILE A 212 5.40 -20.43 23.94
C ILE A 212 6.10 -20.55 25.29
N THR A 213 5.91 -21.66 25.99
CA THR A 213 6.59 -21.97 27.26
C THR A 213 8.09 -22.16 27.07
N GLU A 214 8.49 -22.86 25.99
CA GLU A 214 9.89 -23.03 25.62
C GLU A 214 10.49 -21.70 25.14
N TRP A 215 9.72 -20.90 24.37
CA TRP A 215 10.14 -19.58 23.95
C TRP A 215 10.46 -18.68 25.17
N GLN A 216 9.58 -18.68 26.20
CA GLN A 216 9.83 -17.93 27.43
C GLN A 216 11.05 -18.47 28.23
N ARG A 217 11.31 -19.76 28.18
CA ARG A 217 12.49 -20.35 28.79
C ARG A 217 13.78 -19.85 28.13
N GLN A 218 13.78 -19.72 26.80
CA GLN A 218 14.94 -19.31 26.02
C GLN A 218 15.18 -17.80 26.03
N TYR A 219 14.13 -17.00 25.85
CA TYR A 219 14.22 -15.54 25.67
C TYR A 219 13.83 -14.74 26.90
N GLY A 220 13.25 -15.38 27.91
CA GLY A 220 12.84 -14.77 29.16
C GLY A 220 11.34 -14.63 29.33
N SER A 221 10.89 -14.94 30.58
CA SER A 221 9.46 -14.90 30.95
C SER A 221 8.91 -13.50 31.18
N ARG A 222 9.77 -12.48 31.26
CA ARG A 222 9.36 -11.07 31.45
C ARG A 222 9.01 -10.35 30.15
N ILE A 223 9.12 -11.00 29.00
CA ILE A 223 8.74 -10.40 27.74
C ILE A 223 7.23 -10.52 27.59
N SER A 224 6.59 -9.36 27.33
CA SER A 224 5.15 -9.29 27.17
C SER A 224 4.69 -10.12 25.96
N ILE A 225 3.76 -11.03 26.15
CA ILE A 225 3.12 -11.83 25.10
C ILE A 225 1.96 -11.03 24.45
N ARG A 226 1.39 -11.57 23.38
CA ARG A 226 0.14 -11.10 22.78
C ARG A 226 -0.89 -12.21 22.92
N ILE A 227 -2.11 -11.83 23.31
CA ILE A 227 -3.26 -12.73 23.32
C ILE A 227 -4.02 -12.47 22.03
N VAL A 228 -4.36 -13.53 21.31
CA VAL A 228 -5.07 -13.44 20.03
C VAL A 228 -6.34 -14.28 20.16
N GLY A 229 -7.49 -13.63 19.94
CA GLY A 229 -8.79 -14.30 19.98
C GLY A 229 -9.39 -14.38 18.57
N LYS A 230 -10.03 -15.49 18.25
CA LYS A 230 -10.85 -15.69 17.04
C LYS A 230 -12.30 -15.91 17.45
N ALA A 231 -13.22 -15.09 16.96
CA ALA A 231 -14.65 -15.24 17.18
C ALA A 231 -15.23 -16.35 16.32
N TYR A 232 -16.50 -16.73 16.52
CA TYR A 232 -17.20 -17.68 15.67
C TYR A 232 -17.52 -17.14 14.27
N GLY A 233 -17.37 -15.84 14.06
CA GLY A 233 -17.56 -15.14 12.81
C GLY A 233 -17.38 -13.63 12.97
N VAL A 234 -17.39 -12.91 11.87
CA VAL A 234 -17.18 -11.45 11.86
C VAL A 234 -18.24 -10.73 12.68
N ASP A 235 -19.51 -11.14 12.60
CA ASP A 235 -20.61 -10.52 13.34
C ASP A 235 -20.47 -10.67 14.86
N GLY A 236 -19.79 -11.71 15.33
CA GLY A 236 -19.52 -11.95 16.76
C GLY A 236 -18.24 -11.33 17.30
N LEU A 237 -17.44 -10.67 16.45
CA LEU A 237 -16.12 -10.16 16.83
C LEU A 237 -16.18 -9.13 17.94
N SER A 238 -17.09 -8.15 17.82
CA SER A 238 -17.26 -7.09 18.84
C SER A 238 -17.60 -7.67 20.21
N ASP A 239 -18.51 -8.63 20.21
CA ASP A 239 -18.96 -9.31 21.44
C ASP A 239 -17.84 -10.14 22.08
N ALA A 240 -17.06 -10.86 21.27
CA ALA A 240 -15.92 -11.65 21.76
C ALA A 240 -14.81 -10.74 22.32
N LEU A 241 -14.55 -9.61 21.64
CA LEU A 241 -13.58 -8.61 22.11
C LEU A 241 -14.02 -7.99 23.43
N ASP A 242 -15.31 -7.60 23.55
CA ASP A 242 -15.83 -7.00 24.76
C ASP A 242 -15.81 -7.98 25.95
N GLU A 243 -16.12 -9.25 25.72
CA GLU A 243 -16.00 -10.29 26.74
C GLU A 243 -14.53 -10.47 27.19
N ALA A 244 -13.59 -10.58 26.24
CA ALA A 244 -12.17 -10.64 26.56
C ALA A 244 -11.68 -9.40 27.31
N ARG A 245 -12.17 -8.20 26.96
CA ARG A 245 -11.89 -6.93 27.65
C ARG A 245 -12.39 -6.96 29.09
N VAL A 246 -13.61 -7.42 29.34
CA VAL A 246 -14.18 -7.52 30.69
C VAL A 246 -13.34 -8.47 31.55
N ILE A 247 -12.93 -9.64 31.02
CA ILE A 247 -12.09 -10.59 31.72
C ILE A 247 -10.74 -9.96 32.08
N MET A 248 -10.12 -9.28 31.13
CA MET A 248 -8.82 -8.63 31.34
C MET A 248 -8.90 -7.49 32.35
N ARG A 249 -9.92 -6.61 32.26
CA ARG A 249 -10.16 -5.53 33.23
C ARG A 249 -10.36 -6.07 34.64
N SER A 250 -11.16 -7.14 34.79
CA SER A 250 -11.39 -7.80 36.08
C SER A 250 -10.08 -8.34 36.65
N ARG A 251 -9.30 -9.04 35.83
CA ARG A 251 -8.02 -9.65 36.26
C ARG A 251 -6.96 -8.59 36.62
N ARG A 252 -6.91 -7.48 35.91
CA ARG A 252 -5.95 -6.40 36.13
C ARG A 252 -6.39 -5.39 37.17
N HIS A 253 -7.62 -5.53 37.69
CA HIS A 253 -8.25 -4.62 38.63
C HIS A 253 -8.34 -3.18 38.09
N ASP A 254 -8.63 -3.05 36.78
CA ASP A 254 -8.81 -1.74 36.16
C ASP A 254 -10.08 -1.06 36.68
N PRO A 255 -9.99 0.15 37.25
CA PRO A 255 -11.14 0.81 37.83
C PRO A 255 -12.22 1.14 36.78
N PRO A 256 -13.52 1.13 37.13
CA PRO A 256 -14.58 1.58 36.25
C PRO A 256 -14.35 3.03 35.79
N GLY A 257 -14.58 3.31 34.51
CA GLY A 257 -14.41 4.63 33.92
C GLY A 257 -12.96 5.04 33.60
N GLN A 258 -11.97 4.24 33.96
CA GLN A 258 -10.57 4.45 33.53
C GLN A 258 -10.25 3.72 32.23
N PRO A 259 -9.30 4.23 31.42
CA PRO A 259 -8.81 3.53 30.25
C PRO A 259 -8.26 2.13 30.58
N ASP A 260 -8.31 1.23 29.61
CA ASP A 260 -7.76 -0.10 29.76
C ASP A 260 -6.24 -0.07 29.98
N SER A 261 -5.72 -0.91 30.89
CA SER A 261 -4.28 -1.09 31.13
C SER A 261 -3.59 -1.94 30.04
N PHE A 262 -4.27 -2.20 28.95
CA PHE A 262 -3.83 -2.95 27.78
C PHE A 262 -4.39 -2.33 26.49
N ALA A 263 -3.92 -2.76 25.33
CA ALA A 263 -4.51 -2.44 24.04
C ALA A 263 -5.36 -3.62 23.57
N ALA A 264 -6.53 -3.34 23.02
CA ALA A 264 -7.45 -4.32 22.47
C ALA A 264 -7.86 -3.83 21.06
N GLU A 265 -7.41 -4.53 20.02
CA GLU A 265 -7.51 -4.11 18.63
C GLU A 265 -8.07 -5.21 17.74
N THR A 266 -8.82 -4.80 16.72
CA THR A 266 -9.34 -5.70 15.68
C THR A 266 -8.61 -5.45 14.37
N ASN A 267 -8.76 -6.38 13.42
CA ASN A 267 -8.25 -6.19 12.06
C ASN A 267 -8.87 -4.94 11.39
N GLU A 268 -10.13 -4.64 11.68
CA GLU A 268 -10.82 -3.46 11.17
C GLU A 268 -10.17 -2.16 11.67
N SER A 269 -9.75 -2.09 12.94
CA SER A 269 -9.01 -0.94 13.48
C SER A 269 -7.72 -0.68 12.70
N PHE A 270 -6.99 -1.73 12.32
CA PHE A 270 -5.79 -1.61 11.48
C PHE A 270 -6.10 -1.11 10.07
N LEU A 271 -7.14 -1.68 9.44
CA LEU A 271 -7.53 -1.30 8.09
C LEU A 271 -8.05 0.14 8.03
N SER A 272 -8.79 0.61 9.04
CA SER A 272 -9.26 2.00 9.10
C SER A 272 -8.09 2.98 9.24
N LEU A 273 -7.15 2.70 10.14
CA LEU A 273 -5.93 3.52 10.29
C LEU A 273 -5.10 3.55 9.01
N TRP A 274 -4.95 2.41 8.34
CA TRP A 274 -4.28 2.34 7.05
C TRP A 274 -5.01 3.17 5.98
N SER A 275 -6.34 3.07 5.94
CA SER A 275 -7.17 3.86 5.03
C SER A 275 -6.98 5.36 5.23
N ASP A 276 -6.97 5.83 6.48
CA ASP A 276 -6.76 7.25 6.81
C ASP A 276 -5.37 7.74 6.40
N LEU A 277 -4.33 6.95 6.71
CA LEU A 277 -2.97 7.26 6.31
C LEU A 277 -2.82 7.28 4.79
N SER A 278 -3.30 6.25 4.10
CA SER A 278 -3.21 6.14 2.64
C SER A 278 -3.99 7.26 1.94
N SER A 279 -5.15 7.68 2.49
CA SER A 279 -5.93 8.79 1.99
C SER A 279 -5.20 10.13 2.11
N ASN A 280 -4.55 10.40 3.25
CA ASN A 280 -3.76 11.62 3.45
C ASN A 280 -2.56 11.66 2.50
N PHE A 281 -1.85 10.56 2.32
CA PHE A 281 -0.78 10.45 1.32
C PHE A 281 -1.29 10.66 -0.10
N PHE A 282 -2.43 10.07 -0.43
CA PHE A 282 -3.06 10.24 -1.74
C PHE A 282 -3.40 11.71 -2.02
N ILE A 283 -4.02 12.41 -1.07
CA ILE A 283 -4.37 13.84 -1.19
C ILE A 283 -3.10 14.68 -1.39
N ALA A 284 -2.05 14.45 -0.59
CA ALA A 284 -0.79 15.18 -0.70
C ALA A 284 -0.14 14.98 -2.09
N MET A 285 -0.11 13.73 -2.58
CA MET A 285 0.47 13.41 -3.89
C MET A 285 -0.34 14.00 -5.05
N VAL A 286 -1.68 13.97 -4.96
CA VAL A 286 -2.55 14.60 -5.95
C VAL A 286 -2.37 16.13 -5.96
N ALA A 287 -2.16 16.75 -4.80
CA ALA A 287 -1.85 18.18 -4.72
C ALA A 287 -0.54 18.52 -5.43
N ILE A 288 0.53 17.75 -5.21
CA ILE A 288 1.83 17.93 -5.90
C ILE A 288 1.68 17.74 -7.42
N ALA A 289 0.97 16.70 -7.85
CA ALA A 289 0.71 16.45 -9.26
C ALA A 289 -0.14 17.57 -9.91
N SER A 290 -1.09 18.14 -9.16
CA SER A 290 -1.90 19.27 -9.61
C SER A 290 -1.05 20.52 -9.86
N ILE A 291 -0.05 20.80 -9.03
CA ILE A 291 0.92 21.89 -9.25
C ILE A 291 1.65 21.68 -10.58
N SER A 292 2.13 20.46 -10.86
CA SER A 292 2.79 20.12 -12.12
C SER A 292 1.88 20.32 -13.33
N LEU A 293 0.59 19.97 -13.21
CA LEU A 293 -0.41 20.19 -14.25
C LEU A 293 -0.70 21.67 -14.51
N VAL A 294 -0.75 22.49 -13.45
CA VAL A 294 -0.91 23.95 -13.56
C VAL A 294 0.29 24.55 -14.28
N VAL A 295 1.53 24.16 -13.90
CA VAL A 295 2.74 24.62 -14.59
C VAL A 295 2.72 24.21 -16.06
N GLY A 296 2.39 22.95 -16.37
CA GLY A 296 2.22 22.46 -17.74
C GLY A 296 1.16 23.25 -18.53
N GLY A 297 0.03 23.57 -17.89
CA GLY A 297 -1.03 24.41 -18.46
C GLY A 297 -0.58 25.83 -18.77
N ILE A 298 0.21 26.47 -17.89
CA ILE A 298 0.79 27.81 -18.13
C ILE A 298 1.75 27.76 -19.34
N VAL A 299 2.53 26.69 -19.46
CA VAL A 299 3.42 26.50 -20.63
C VAL A 299 2.59 26.37 -21.92
N ILE A 300 1.50 25.58 -21.91
CA ILE A 300 0.57 25.49 -23.04
C ILE A 300 0.03 26.88 -23.39
N MET A 301 -0.44 27.63 -22.41
CA MET A 301 -0.95 28.98 -22.61
C MET A 301 0.07 29.92 -23.28
N ASN A 302 1.31 29.91 -22.79
CA ASN A 302 2.38 30.77 -23.31
C ASN A 302 2.72 30.41 -24.77
N ILE A 303 2.80 29.11 -25.07
CA ILE A 303 3.09 28.66 -26.44
C ILE A 303 1.96 28.96 -27.39
N MET A 304 0.71 28.81 -26.94
CA MET A 304 -0.44 29.20 -27.74
C MET A 304 -0.47 30.69 -28.00
N LEU A 305 -0.06 31.55 -27.04
CA LEU A 305 0.05 33.00 -27.27
C LEU A 305 1.09 33.33 -28.33
N VAL A 306 2.25 32.67 -28.31
CA VAL A 306 3.28 32.82 -29.36
C VAL A 306 2.75 32.34 -30.70
N SER A 307 2.06 31.18 -30.75
CA SER A 307 1.46 30.66 -31.98
C SER A 307 0.41 31.61 -32.57
N VAL A 308 -0.37 32.28 -31.73
CA VAL A 308 -1.35 33.31 -32.19
C VAL A 308 -0.63 34.49 -32.82
N THR A 309 0.50 34.97 -32.24
CA THR A 309 1.27 36.07 -32.82
C THR A 309 1.94 35.69 -34.15
N GLU A 310 2.55 34.48 -34.23
CA GLU A 310 3.17 33.96 -35.46
C GLU A 310 2.13 33.77 -36.60
N ARG A 311 0.88 33.41 -36.26
CA ARG A 311 -0.21 33.19 -37.24
C ARG A 311 -1.19 34.36 -37.35
N THR A 312 -0.85 35.57 -36.90
CA THR A 312 -1.74 36.72 -36.88
C THR A 312 -2.29 37.05 -38.28
N ARG A 313 -1.45 37.06 -39.32
CA ARG A 313 -1.83 37.30 -40.69
C ARG A 313 -2.79 36.25 -41.26
N GLU A 314 -2.53 34.97 -40.99
CA GLU A 314 -3.38 33.86 -41.39
C GLU A 314 -4.79 33.96 -40.77
N ILE A 315 -4.85 34.30 -39.46
CA ILE A 315 -6.12 34.53 -38.75
C ILE A 315 -6.86 35.71 -39.35
N GLY A 316 -6.14 36.79 -39.72
CA GLY A 316 -6.68 37.95 -40.39
C GLY A 316 -7.32 37.61 -41.74
N ILE A 317 -6.63 36.83 -42.59
CA ILE A 317 -7.15 36.36 -43.88
C ILE A 317 -8.43 35.52 -43.68
N ARG A 318 -8.45 34.59 -42.77
CA ARG A 318 -9.63 33.76 -42.50
C ARG A 318 -10.83 34.60 -42.07
N LYS A 319 -10.62 35.60 -41.22
CA LYS A 319 -11.69 36.51 -40.78
C LYS A 319 -12.17 37.46 -41.90
N ALA A 320 -11.28 37.91 -42.76
CA ALA A 320 -11.64 38.69 -43.95
C ALA A 320 -12.47 37.86 -44.94
N LEU A 321 -12.26 36.54 -45.02
CA LEU A 321 -13.05 35.60 -45.81
C LEU A 321 -14.36 35.15 -45.12
N GLY A 322 -14.72 35.75 -43.96
CA GLY A 322 -16.01 35.54 -43.30
C GLY A 322 -16.02 34.55 -42.14
N ALA A 323 -14.85 34.10 -41.65
CA ALA A 323 -14.80 33.22 -40.46
C ALA A 323 -15.32 33.98 -39.22
N ARG A 324 -16.25 33.36 -38.50
CA ARG A 324 -16.82 33.89 -37.24
C ARG A 324 -15.82 33.82 -36.10
N ARG A 325 -15.94 34.72 -35.13
CA ARG A 325 -15.10 34.69 -33.90
C ARG A 325 -15.13 33.32 -33.20
N MET A 326 -16.29 32.66 -33.23
CA MET A 326 -16.47 31.35 -32.60
C MET A 326 -15.71 30.23 -33.34
N ASP A 327 -15.54 30.35 -34.65
CA ASP A 327 -14.80 29.35 -35.44
C ASP A 327 -13.31 29.38 -35.10
N VAL A 328 -12.75 30.60 -34.99
CA VAL A 328 -11.36 30.80 -34.54
C VAL A 328 -11.19 30.30 -33.10
N LEU A 329 -12.10 30.66 -32.18
CA LEU A 329 -12.06 30.21 -30.80
C LEU A 329 -12.05 28.67 -30.69
N ARG A 330 -13.00 28.01 -31.36
CA ARG A 330 -13.11 26.54 -31.38
C ARG A 330 -11.86 25.90 -31.95
N GLN A 331 -11.28 26.42 -33.00
CA GLN A 331 -10.05 25.89 -33.58
C GLN A 331 -8.92 25.89 -32.58
N PHE A 332 -8.62 27.01 -31.92
CA PHE A 332 -7.54 27.10 -30.93
C PHE A 332 -7.79 26.27 -29.66
N LEU A 333 -9.07 26.14 -29.23
CA LEU A 333 -9.43 25.24 -28.12
C LEU A 333 -9.23 23.78 -28.49
N ILE A 334 -9.56 23.35 -29.68
CA ILE A 334 -9.31 21.98 -30.15
C ILE A 334 -7.79 21.74 -30.23
N GLU A 335 -7.02 22.72 -30.70
CA GLU A 335 -5.56 22.63 -30.79
C GLU A 335 -4.92 22.44 -29.41
N SER A 336 -5.25 23.30 -28.43
CA SER A 336 -4.73 23.20 -27.06
C SER A 336 -5.18 21.92 -26.35
N SER A 337 -6.43 21.53 -26.53
CA SER A 337 -6.98 20.28 -25.97
C SER A 337 -6.33 19.04 -26.56
N THR A 338 -6.07 19.03 -27.89
CA THR A 338 -5.36 17.93 -28.56
C THR A 338 -3.92 17.81 -28.06
N MET A 339 -3.20 18.94 -27.93
CA MET A 339 -1.85 18.95 -27.34
C MET A 339 -1.84 18.36 -25.93
N ALA A 340 -2.76 18.81 -25.08
CA ALA A 340 -2.87 18.30 -23.71
C ALA A 340 -3.23 16.81 -23.67
N LEU A 341 -4.14 16.34 -24.54
CA LEU A 341 -4.50 14.92 -24.63
C LEU A 341 -3.33 14.05 -25.08
N VAL A 342 -2.54 14.50 -26.07
CA VAL A 342 -1.33 13.79 -26.48
C VAL A 342 -0.34 13.69 -25.32
N GLY A 343 -0.11 14.80 -24.60
CA GLY A 343 0.70 14.81 -23.38
C GLY A 343 0.13 13.89 -22.31
N GLY A 344 -1.18 13.91 -22.11
CA GLY A 344 -1.88 13.02 -21.18
C GLY A 344 -1.73 11.53 -21.53
N LEU A 345 -1.87 11.17 -22.81
CA LEU A 345 -1.70 9.80 -23.27
C LEU A 345 -0.26 9.29 -23.03
N ILE A 346 0.72 10.11 -23.38
CA ILE A 346 2.13 9.82 -23.12
C ILE A 346 2.35 9.70 -21.60
N GLY A 347 1.77 10.63 -20.81
CA GLY A 347 1.84 10.60 -19.34
C GLY A 347 1.25 9.32 -18.73
N VAL A 348 0.11 8.87 -19.24
CA VAL A 348 -0.50 7.58 -18.81
C VAL A 348 0.44 6.42 -19.09
N LEU A 349 1.03 6.34 -20.29
CA LEU A 349 1.97 5.27 -20.64
C LEU A 349 3.22 5.30 -19.74
N PHE A 350 3.79 6.47 -19.50
CA PHE A 350 4.90 6.63 -18.57
C PHE A 350 4.53 6.29 -17.13
N GLY A 351 3.37 6.73 -16.65
CA GLY A 351 2.89 6.41 -15.31
C GLY A 351 2.70 4.91 -15.08
N ILE A 352 2.15 4.20 -16.08
CA ILE A 352 2.02 2.75 -16.06
C ILE A 352 3.40 2.07 -16.10
N ALA A 353 4.32 2.57 -16.92
CA ALA A 353 5.68 2.04 -17.01
C ALA A 353 6.41 2.18 -15.67
N ILE A 354 6.35 3.35 -15.03
CA ILE A 354 6.93 3.60 -13.70
C ILE A 354 6.31 2.64 -12.67
N ALA A 355 4.99 2.53 -12.62
CA ALA A 355 4.32 1.64 -11.66
C ALA A 355 4.74 0.18 -11.84
N LYS A 356 4.83 -0.34 -13.07
CA LYS A 356 5.32 -1.69 -13.35
C LYS A 356 6.80 -1.89 -13.00
N THR A 357 7.63 -0.89 -13.25
CA THR A 357 9.06 -0.93 -12.88
C THR A 357 9.22 -1.04 -11.36
N VAL A 358 8.47 -0.24 -10.59
CA VAL A 358 8.46 -0.32 -9.13
C VAL A 358 8.00 -1.71 -8.66
N THR A 359 6.98 -2.28 -9.30
CA THR A 359 6.52 -3.65 -8.98
C THR A 359 7.61 -4.69 -9.20
N LEU A 360 8.39 -4.59 -10.29
CA LEU A 360 9.45 -5.55 -10.61
C LEU A 360 10.63 -5.46 -9.63
N PHE A 361 11.03 -4.26 -9.21
CA PHE A 361 12.19 -4.07 -8.34
C PHE A 361 11.87 -4.22 -6.85
N ILE A 362 10.71 -3.78 -6.41
CA ILE A 362 10.34 -3.73 -4.98
C ILE A 362 9.37 -4.87 -4.61
N GLY A 363 8.76 -5.54 -5.61
CA GLY A 363 7.79 -6.61 -5.37
C GLY A 363 6.42 -6.11 -4.88
N MET A 364 6.17 -4.79 -4.93
CA MET A 364 4.88 -4.22 -4.56
C MET A 364 3.86 -4.37 -5.68
N PRO A 365 2.66 -4.87 -5.41
CA PRO A 365 1.65 -5.03 -6.45
C PRO A 365 1.18 -3.67 -6.96
N SER A 366 1.02 -3.55 -8.27
CA SER A 366 0.42 -2.40 -8.92
C SER A 366 -0.89 -2.80 -9.59
N VAL A 367 -1.99 -2.16 -9.21
CA VAL A 367 -3.32 -2.41 -9.78
C VAL A 367 -3.75 -1.22 -10.62
N ILE A 368 -3.72 -1.40 -11.94
CA ILE A 368 -4.16 -0.38 -12.89
C ILE A 368 -5.68 -0.44 -13.00
N LYS A 369 -6.35 0.62 -12.56
CA LYS A 369 -7.81 0.75 -12.70
C LYS A 369 -8.15 1.62 -13.92
N VAL A 370 -9.05 1.14 -14.77
CA VAL A 370 -9.46 1.83 -16.01
C VAL A 370 -10.00 3.24 -15.73
N TRP A 371 -10.75 3.41 -14.63
CA TRP A 371 -11.27 4.73 -14.25
C TRP A 371 -10.15 5.77 -14.02
N ALA A 372 -8.99 5.36 -13.49
CA ALA A 372 -7.87 6.27 -13.24
C ALA A 372 -7.25 6.77 -14.55
N VAL A 373 -7.14 5.89 -15.56
CA VAL A 373 -6.69 6.26 -16.91
C VAL A 373 -7.65 7.26 -17.54
N LEU A 374 -8.95 6.98 -17.48
CA LEU A 374 -9.99 7.89 -18.03
C LEU A 374 -10.00 9.24 -17.29
N ALA A 375 -9.87 9.23 -15.96
CA ALA A 375 -9.77 10.45 -15.16
C ALA A 375 -8.53 11.27 -15.53
N GLY A 376 -7.35 10.63 -15.67
CA GLY A 376 -6.12 11.30 -16.09
C GLY A 376 -6.24 11.96 -17.46
N LEU A 377 -6.86 11.29 -18.43
CA LEU A 377 -7.12 11.87 -19.77
C LEU A 377 -8.15 13.01 -19.71
N ALA A 378 -9.21 12.87 -18.91
CA ALA A 378 -10.22 13.92 -18.72
C ALA A 378 -9.61 15.17 -18.07
N VAL A 379 -8.79 15.01 -17.04
CA VAL A 379 -8.06 16.10 -16.40
C VAL A 379 -7.10 16.77 -17.38
N SER A 380 -6.34 16.00 -18.15
CA SER A 380 -5.45 16.53 -19.17
C SER A 380 -6.20 17.37 -20.21
N ALA A 381 -7.33 16.88 -20.75
CA ALA A 381 -8.17 17.61 -21.67
C ALA A 381 -8.70 18.92 -21.04
N SER A 382 -9.15 18.86 -19.78
CA SER A 382 -9.64 20.02 -19.03
C SER A 382 -8.57 21.09 -18.85
N VAL A 383 -7.33 20.70 -18.56
CA VAL A 383 -6.16 21.60 -18.49
C VAL A 383 -5.93 22.28 -19.85
N GLY A 384 -5.94 21.52 -20.95
CA GLY A 384 -5.79 22.06 -22.31
C GLY A 384 -6.87 23.08 -22.66
N ILE A 385 -8.13 22.79 -22.31
CA ILE A 385 -9.24 23.71 -22.52
C ILE A 385 -9.09 24.97 -21.66
N PHE A 386 -8.86 24.80 -20.34
CA PHE A 386 -8.81 25.91 -19.38
C PHE A 386 -7.70 26.91 -19.74
N PHE A 387 -6.48 26.43 -19.94
CA PHE A 387 -5.35 27.27 -20.28
C PHE A 387 -5.36 27.74 -21.77
N GLY A 388 -6.08 27.02 -22.63
CA GLY A 388 -6.30 27.41 -24.03
C GLY A 388 -7.31 28.50 -24.23
N VAL A 389 -8.27 28.75 -23.30
CA VAL A 389 -9.33 29.76 -23.43
C VAL A 389 -8.77 31.18 -23.64
N TYR A 390 -7.76 31.56 -22.84
CA TYR A 390 -7.21 32.91 -22.93
C TYR A 390 -6.56 33.21 -24.30
N PRO A 391 -5.59 32.40 -24.80
CA PRO A 391 -5.02 32.63 -26.14
C PRO A 391 -6.06 32.50 -27.26
N ALA A 392 -7.00 31.54 -27.16
CA ALA A 392 -8.06 31.38 -28.14
C ALA A 392 -8.98 32.61 -28.22
N ARG A 393 -9.35 33.20 -27.08
CA ARG A 393 -10.12 34.46 -27.04
C ARG A 393 -9.33 35.62 -27.64
N ARG A 394 -8.02 35.72 -27.40
CA ARG A 394 -7.16 36.76 -27.97
C ARG A 394 -7.10 36.61 -29.49
N ALA A 395 -6.91 35.42 -30.04
CA ALA A 395 -6.98 35.16 -31.48
C ALA A 395 -8.34 35.51 -32.09
N ALA A 396 -9.45 35.14 -31.43
CA ALA A 396 -10.81 35.42 -31.90
C ALA A 396 -11.15 36.91 -31.91
N ARG A 397 -10.47 37.76 -31.14
CA ARG A 397 -10.70 39.21 -31.07
C ARG A 397 -9.81 40.03 -32.01
N LEU A 398 -8.86 39.45 -32.73
CA LEU A 398 -8.00 40.16 -33.67
C LEU A 398 -8.84 40.88 -34.73
N ASP A 399 -8.48 42.16 -35.01
CA ASP A 399 -9.07 42.90 -36.09
C ASP A 399 -8.45 42.43 -37.42
N PRO A 400 -9.28 42.05 -38.43
CA PRO A 400 -8.78 41.60 -39.72
C PRO A 400 -7.89 42.64 -40.43
N ILE A 401 -8.23 43.94 -40.34
CA ILE A 401 -7.46 44.99 -41.00
C ILE A 401 -6.09 45.17 -40.35
N ALA A 402 -6.07 45.21 -39.01
CA ALA A 402 -4.84 45.33 -38.25
C ALA A 402 -3.94 44.06 -38.41
N ALA A 403 -4.56 42.88 -38.50
CA ALA A 403 -3.85 41.60 -38.65
C ALA A 403 -3.19 41.46 -40.05
N LEU A 404 -3.77 42.04 -41.09
CA LEU A 404 -3.21 42.04 -42.45
C LEU A 404 -2.04 43.01 -42.62
N ARG A 405 -1.99 44.09 -41.82
CA ARG A 405 -0.91 45.08 -41.80
C ARG A 405 0.25 44.71 -40.89
N PHE A 406 0.15 43.58 -40.16
CA PHE A 406 1.15 43.13 -39.22
C PHE A 406 2.33 42.53 -39.99
N GLU A 407 3.45 43.25 -40.03
CA GLU A 407 4.76 42.74 -40.49
C GLU A 407 5.52 42.27 -39.25
N LEU A 408 6.10 41.03 -39.33
CA LEU A 408 6.94 40.45 -38.28
C LEU A 408 8.33 41.06 -38.31
#